data_bea9c12f41d54c5147cb5dd1d5f2837b
#
_entry.id   bea9c12f41d54c5147cb5dd1d5f2837b
#
_cell.length_a   1.000
_cell.length_b   1.000
_cell.length_c   1.000
_cell.angle_alpha   90.00
_cell.angle_beta   90.00
_cell.angle_gamma   90.00
#
_symmetry.space_group_name_H-M   'P 1'
#
loop_
_entity.id
_entity.type
_entity.pdbx_description
1 polymer ?
#
loop_
_entity_poly.entity_id
_entity_poly.type
_entity_poly.pdbx_seq_one_letter_code
_entity_poly.pdbx_strand_id
1 'polypeptide(L)'
;MYTNYSDWARWFWKGAVHIDDVAAAVILSVDLISRQQLRRHLILTLDSAYEYTDADLDHWDADGAGSTFKKYYSEYYDLALSYGLDPALKPTKLDISETVRWLGYRPSYSLARLLSEPGSL
;
A
#
# COMPACT_ATOMS: atom_id res chain seq x y z
N MET A 1 9.72 -14.93 -4.81
CA MET A 1 8.26 -15.17 -4.98
C MET A 1 7.70 -15.64 -3.66
N TYR A 2 6.64 -15.02 -3.19
CA TYR A 2 6.00 -15.46 -1.93
C TYR A 2 5.31 -16.79 -2.16
N THR A 3 5.57 -17.73 -1.29
CA THR A 3 5.06 -19.10 -1.41
C THR A 3 3.76 -19.33 -0.66
N ASN A 4 3.39 -18.38 0.20
CA ASN A 4 2.15 -18.43 0.96
C ASN A 4 1.65 -17.04 1.36
N TYR A 5 0.44 -16.99 1.82
CA TYR A 5 -0.27 -15.77 2.20
C TYR A 5 0.38 -15.05 3.39
N SER A 6 0.94 -15.82 4.34
CA SER A 6 1.60 -15.27 5.53
C SER A 6 2.85 -14.46 5.19
N ASP A 7 3.63 -14.93 4.20
CA ASP A 7 4.82 -14.22 3.78
C ASP A 7 4.47 -12.88 3.13
N TRP A 8 3.41 -12.87 2.34
CA TRP A 8 2.92 -11.68 1.68
C TRP A 8 2.35 -10.66 2.68
N ALA A 9 1.53 -11.07 3.64
CA ALA A 9 0.89 -10.20 4.61
C ALA A 9 1.89 -9.40 5.45
N ARG A 10 3.04 -10.01 5.79
CA ARG A 10 4.12 -9.32 6.51
C ARG A 10 4.71 -8.15 5.73
N TRP A 11 4.78 -8.28 4.42
CA TRP A 11 5.34 -7.24 3.56
C TRP A 11 4.33 -6.14 3.28
N PHE A 12 3.06 -6.45 3.21
CA PHE A 12 2.03 -5.45 2.90
C PHE A 12 2.05 -4.29 3.89
N TRP A 13 2.23 -4.57 5.17
CA TRP A 13 2.31 -3.57 6.24
C TRP A 13 3.56 -2.68 6.14
N LYS A 14 4.52 -3.05 5.31
CA LYS A 14 5.80 -2.35 5.09
C LYS A 14 5.96 -1.79 3.67
N GLY A 15 4.88 -1.61 2.95
CA GLY A 15 4.91 -1.05 1.61
C GLY A 15 4.95 -2.14 0.53
N ALA A 16 3.81 -2.71 0.22
CA ALA A 16 3.61 -3.60 -0.92
C ALA A 16 2.59 -2.98 -1.87
N VAL A 17 2.73 -3.26 -3.15
CA VAL A 17 1.81 -2.78 -4.19
C VAL A 17 1.15 -3.96 -4.86
N HIS A 18 -0.17 -3.92 -5.02
CA HIS A 18 -0.89 -4.94 -5.78
C HIS A 18 -0.52 -4.87 -7.27
N ILE A 19 -0.42 -6.02 -7.92
CA ILE A 19 0.00 -6.10 -9.32
C ILE A 19 -0.90 -5.31 -10.27
N ASP A 20 -2.19 -5.23 -10.00
CA ASP A 20 -3.13 -4.44 -10.81
C ASP A 20 -2.87 -2.94 -10.69
N ASP A 21 -2.47 -2.46 -9.50
CA ASP A 21 -2.07 -1.06 -9.31
C ASP A 21 -0.76 -0.76 -10.06
N VAL A 22 0.17 -1.72 -10.08
CA VAL A 22 1.40 -1.61 -10.89
C VAL A 22 1.04 -1.56 -12.39
N ALA A 23 0.18 -2.43 -12.85
CA ALA A 23 -0.27 -2.46 -14.25
C ALA A 23 -0.96 -1.14 -14.64
N ALA A 24 -1.82 -0.60 -13.78
CA ALA A 24 -2.45 0.70 -13.99
C ALA A 24 -1.42 1.83 -14.12
N ALA A 25 -0.40 1.85 -13.26
CA ALA A 25 0.69 2.84 -13.34
C ALA A 25 1.50 2.72 -14.63
N VAL A 26 1.75 1.50 -15.12
CA VAL A 26 2.43 1.27 -16.41
C VAL A 26 1.60 1.84 -17.56
N ILE A 27 0.30 1.59 -17.58
CA ILE A 27 -0.61 2.13 -18.61
C ILE A 27 -0.60 3.66 -18.60
N LEU A 28 -0.69 4.28 -17.42
CA LEU A 28 -0.60 5.73 -17.27
C LEU A 28 0.74 6.30 -17.73
N SER A 29 1.83 5.57 -17.49
CA SER A 29 3.18 5.97 -17.94
C SER A 29 3.30 5.95 -19.45
N VAL A 30 2.77 4.92 -20.11
CA VAL A 30 2.74 4.83 -21.57
C VAL A 30 1.92 5.98 -22.16
N ASP A 31 0.76 6.28 -21.58
CA ASP A 31 -0.09 7.38 -22.00
C ASP A 31 0.62 8.75 -21.86
N LEU A 32 1.28 8.97 -20.73
CA LEU A 32 2.06 10.19 -20.49
C LEU A 32 3.18 10.37 -21.53
N ILE A 33 3.95 9.31 -21.80
CA ILE A 33 5.02 9.34 -22.81
C ILE A 33 4.46 9.65 -24.20
N SER A 34 3.35 9.04 -24.56
CA SER A 34 2.70 9.23 -25.85
C SER A 34 2.19 10.66 -26.07
N ARG A 35 1.74 11.32 -25.01
CA ARG A 35 1.16 12.67 -25.07
C ARG A 35 2.18 13.80 -24.97
N GLN A 36 3.25 13.63 -24.19
CA GLN A 36 4.10 14.74 -23.76
C GLN A 36 5.54 14.72 -24.27
N GLN A 37 5.96 13.71 -25.02
CA GLN A 37 7.34 13.61 -25.50
C GLN A 37 8.36 13.92 -24.40
N LEU A 38 8.32 13.17 -23.29
CA LEU A 38 9.21 13.38 -22.16
C LEU A 38 10.68 13.34 -22.61
N ARG A 39 11.41 14.42 -22.36
CA ARG A 39 12.83 14.56 -22.72
C ARG A 39 13.79 14.17 -21.59
N ARG A 40 13.27 13.71 -20.47
CA ARG A 40 14.05 13.35 -19.27
C ARG A 40 13.57 12.05 -18.66
N HIS A 41 14.46 11.40 -17.95
CA HIS A 41 14.07 10.25 -17.13
C HIS A 41 13.30 10.70 -15.89
N LEU A 42 12.25 9.97 -15.55
CA LEU A 42 11.52 10.10 -14.31
C LEU A 42 11.63 8.78 -13.56
N ILE A 43 11.93 8.86 -12.28
CA ILE A 43 11.85 7.74 -11.35
C ILE A 43 10.67 8.02 -10.43
N LEU A 44 9.63 7.20 -10.53
CA LEU A 44 8.40 7.38 -9.79
C LEU A 44 8.20 6.20 -8.84
N THR A 45 7.85 6.52 -7.61
CA THR A 45 7.58 5.52 -6.57
C THR A 45 6.11 5.14 -6.61
N LEU A 46 5.83 3.85 -6.48
CA LEU A 46 4.48 3.32 -6.32
C LEU A 46 4.30 2.81 -4.89
N ASP A 47 3.12 3.00 -4.36
CA ASP A 47 2.69 2.42 -3.09
C ASP A 47 1.20 2.08 -3.14
N SER A 48 0.72 1.32 -2.16
CA SER A 48 -0.67 0.94 -2.04
C SER A 48 -1.56 2.08 -1.53
N ALA A 49 -2.85 1.87 -1.57
CA ALA A 49 -3.79 2.68 -0.80
C ALA A 49 -3.74 2.26 0.68
N TYR A 50 -3.75 3.23 1.57
CA TYR A 50 -3.82 3.00 3.00
C TYR A 50 -4.96 3.82 3.61
N GLU A 51 -5.61 3.23 4.62
CA GLU A 51 -6.63 3.93 5.39
C GLU A 51 -6.01 4.87 6.43
N TYR A 52 -4.79 4.58 6.89
CA TYR A 52 -4.07 5.43 7.85
C TYR A 52 -3.38 6.62 7.17
N THR A 53 -3.19 7.66 7.94
CA THR A 53 -2.64 8.94 7.50
C THR A 53 -1.20 9.15 7.97
N ASP A 54 -0.53 10.15 7.43
CA ASP A 54 0.81 10.55 7.88
C ASP A 54 0.78 10.98 9.36
N ALA A 55 -0.30 11.64 9.80
CA ALA A 55 -0.48 12.01 11.21
C ALA A 55 -0.56 10.78 12.13
N ASP A 56 -1.18 9.68 11.70
CA ASP A 56 -1.18 8.43 12.47
C ASP A 56 0.23 7.85 12.61
N LEU A 57 1.06 7.98 11.58
CA LEU A 57 2.46 7.54 11.62
C LEU A 57 3.31 8.42 12.53
N ASP A 58 3.12 9.73 12.48
CA ASP A 58 3.84 10.70 13.31
C ASP A 58 3.52 10.53 14.80
N HIS A 59 2.27 10.22 15.13
CA HIS A 59 1.82 10.03 16.51
C HIS A 59 1.93 8.57 16.99
N TRP A 60 2.36 7.64 16.16
CA TRP A 60 2.34 6.21 16.46
C TRP A 60 3.08 5.85 17.75
N ASP A 61 4.23 6.47 18.01
CA ASP A 61 5.03 6.21 19.22
C ASP A 61 4.31 6.68 20.48
N ALA A 62 3.54 7.76 20.41
CA ALA A 62 2.74 8.29 21.52
C ALA A 62 1.46 7.48 21.74
N ASP A 63 0.82 7.06 20.66
CA ASP A 63 -0.43 6.29 20.68
C ASP A 63 -0.21 4.81 21.04
N GLY A 64 1.01 4.32 20.88
CA GLY A 64 1.44 2.97 21.22
C GLY A 64 1.33 1.95 20.10
N ALA A 65 2.06 0.85 20.28
CA ALA A 65 2.10 -0.25 19.33
C ALA A 65 0.69 -0.83 19.08
N GLY A 66 0.34 -1.00 17.80
CA GLY A 66 -0.95 -1.53 17.41
C GLY A 66 -2.08 -0.49 17.30
N SER A 67 -1.85 0.77 17.68
CA SER A 67 -2.87 1.82 17.64
C SER A 67 -3.47 2.02 16.25
N THR A 68 -2.64 2.09 15.22
CA THR A 68 -3.09 2.25 13.83
C THR A 68 -3.92 1.07 13.37
N PHE A 69 -3.47 -0.16 13.66
CA PHE A 69 -4.25 -1.35 13.29
C PHE A 69 -5.59 -1.38 14.00
N LYS A 70 -5.61 -1.11 15.28
CA LYS A 70 -6.84 -1.06 16.08
C LYS A 70 -7.82 0.00 15.57
N LYS A 71 -7.33 1.12 15.09
CA LYS A 71 -8.16 2.21 14.58
C LYS A 71 -8.86 1.86 13.26
N TYR A 72 -8.17 1.23 12.34
CA TYR A 72 -8.66 1.03 10.96
C TYR A 72 -9.03 -0.41 10.62
N TYR A 73 -8.46 -1.40 11.30
CA TYR A 73 -8.53 -2.80 10.90
C TYR A 73 -8.94 -3.74 12.04
N SER A 74 -9.55 -3.23 13.10
CA SER A 74 -9.89 -4.02 14.28
C SER A 74 -10.77 -5.23 13.97
N GLU A 75 -11.68 -5.12 13.01
CA GLU A 75 -12.55 -6.22 12.58
C GLU A 75 -11.80 -7.37 11.88
N TYR A 76 -10.59 -7.10 11.38
CA TYR A 76 -9.75 -8.08 10.71
C TYR A 76 -8.62 -8.61 11.59
N TYR A 77 -8.64 -8.35 12.89
CA TYR A 77 -7.53 -8.66 13.79
C TYR A 77 -7.13 -10.13 13.75
N ASP A 78 -8.09 -11.03 13.96
CA ASP A 78 -7.82 -12.47 13.99
C ASP A 78 -7.41 -12.99 12.60
N LEU A 79 -8.01 -12.45 11.55
CA LEU A 79 -7.66 -12.79 10.18
C LEU A 79 -6.23 -12.36 9.85
N ALA A 80 -5.85 -11.16 10.21
CA ALA A 80 -4.50 -10.64 10.02
C ALA A 80 -3.44 -11.49 10.73
N LEU A 81 -3.71 -11.88 11.99
CA LEU A 81 -2.84 -12.79 12.70
C LEU A 81 -2.71 -14.15 12.00
N SER A 82 -3.83 -14.70 11.49
CA SER A 82 -3.82 -15.97 10.77
C SER A 82 -2.96 -15.93 9.50
N TYR A 83 -2.83 -14.76 8.88
CA TYR A 83 -1.97 -14.54 7.71
C TYR A 83 -0.54 -14.14 8.07
N GLY A 84 -0.20 -14.09 9.36
CA GLY A 84 1.14 -13.76 9.85
C GLY A 84 1.48 -12.27 9.83
N LEU A 85 0.49 -11.39 9.65
CA LEU A 85 0.66 -9.97 9.86
C LEU A 85 0.74 -9.69 11.36
N ASP A 86 1.70 -8.87 11.78
CA ASP A 86 1.83 -8.43 13.16
C ASP A 86 1.19 -7.04 13.33
N PRO A 87 0.01 -6.95 13.97
CA PRO A 87 -0.66 -5.67 14.17
C PRO A 87 0.12 -4.66 15.03
N ALA A 88 1.10 -5.13 15.81
CA ALA A 88 1.93 -4.28 16.65
C ALA A 88 3.08 -3.61 15.91
N LEU A 89 3.36 -4.02 14.67
CA LEU A 89 4.40 -3.38 13.87
C LEU A 89 3.97 -1.97 13.43
N LYS A 90 4.92 -1.04 13.44
CA LYS A 90 4.70 0.28 12.86
C LYS A 90 4.55 0.14 11.34
N PRO A 91 3.43 0.58 10.78
CA PRO A 91 3.26 0.55 9.33
C PRO A 91 4.18 1.58 8.65
N THR A 92 4.41 1.38 7.38
CA THR A 92 5.16 2.32 6.55
C THR A 92 4.29 2.82 5.41
N LYS A 93 4.65 3.99 4.91
CA LYS A 93 3.98 4.62 3.78
C LYS A 93 5.03 5.36 2.97
N LEU A 94 5.06 5.16 1.66
CA LEU A 94 5.97 5.85 0.77
C LEU A 94 5.35 7.15 0.27
N ASP A 95 6.18 8.15 0.02
CA ASP A 95 5.74 9.37 -0.63
C ASP A 95 5.56 9.11 -2.13
N ILE A 96 4.33 9.15 -2.60
CA ILE A 96 3.94 8.99 -3.99
C ILE A 96 3.45 10.30 -4.63
N SER A 97 3.68 11.44 -4.00
CA SER A 97 3.17 12.74 -4.46
C SER A 97 3.60 13.06 -5.90
N GLU A 98 4.84 12.79 -6.27
CA GLU A 98 5.34 12.95 -7.63
C GLU A 98 4.63 12.02 -8.63
N THR A 99 4.40 10.78 -8.24
CA THR A 99 3.69 9.79 -9.06
C THR A 99 2.24 10.21 -9.30
N VAL A 100 1.57 10.70 -8.27
CA VAL A 100 0.21 11.25 -8.39
C VAL A 100 0.21 12.47 -9.31
N ARG A 101 1.18 13.36 -9.15
CA ARG A 101 1.28 14.59 -9.96
C ARG A 101 1.52 14.29 -11.45
N TRP A 102 2.44 13.39 -11.76
CA TRP A 102 2.80 13.07 -13.14
C TRP A 102 1.82 12.14 -13.84
N LEU A 103 1.33 11.11 -13.15
CA LEU A 103 0.52 10.05 -13.75
C LEU A 103 -0.97 10.18 -13.43
N GLY A 104 -1.36 10.96 -12.41
CA GLY A 104 -2.70 10.87 -11.85
C GLY A 104 -2.96 9.51 -11.20
N TYR A 105 -1.90 8.84 -10.74
CA TYR A 105 -1.96 7.51 -10.14
C TYR A 105 -2.82 7.50 -8.87
N ARG A 106 -3.72 6.54 -8.79
CA ARG A 106 -4.58 6.32 -7.63
C ARG A 106 -4.60 4.83 -7.34
N PRO A 107 -3.86 4.36 -6.32
CA PRO A 107 -3.90 2.97 -5.92
C PRO A 107 -5.31 2.60 -5.45
N SER A 108 -5.78 1.42 -5.83
CA SER A 108 -7.12 0.94 -5.52
C SER A 108 -7.13 -0.22 -4.52
N TYR A 109 -6.00 -0.85 -4.27
CA TYR A 109 -5.88 -1.96 -3.34
C TYR A 109 -5.32 -1.48 -2.02
N SER A 110 -6.17 -1.44 -0.99
CA SER A 110 -5.79 -1.16 0.39
C SER A 110 -5.69 -2.45 1.21
N LEU A 111 -5.11 -2.37 2.41
CA LEU A 111 -5.06 -3.51 3.32
C LEU A 111 -6.46 -3.99 3.71
N ALA A 112 -7.39 -3.07 4.00
CA ALA A 112 -8.76 -3.43 4.32
C ALA A 112 -9.44 -4.19 3.17
N ARG A 113 -9.27 -3.72 1.95
CA ARG A 113 -9.79 -4.40 0.75
C ARG A 113 -9.25 -5.82 0.63
N LEU A 114 -7.93 -5.97 0.75
CA LEU A 114 -7.28 -7.27 0.64
C LEU A 114 -7.69 -8.24 1.76
N LEU A 115 -7.88 -7.75 2.97
CA LEU A 115 -8.37 -8.57 4.08
C LEU A 115 -9.86 -8.96 3.92
N SER A 116 -10.65 -8.13 3.25
CA SER A 116 -12.07 -8.37 3.01
C SER A 116 -12.37 -9.31 1.83
N GLU A 117 -11.40 -9.53 0.94
CA GLU A 117 -11.54 -10.37 -0.26
C GLU A 117 -10.79 -11.71 -0.09
N PRO A 118 -11.31 -12.68 0.70
CA PRO A 118 -10.65 -13.95 0.91
C PRO A 118 -10.51 -14.72 -0.42
N GLY A 119 -9.29 -15.10 -0.77
CA GLY A 119 -8.98 -15.84 -1.99
C GLY A 119 -8.68 -14.97 -3.22
N SER A 120 -8.57 -13.66 -3.07
CA SER A 120 -8.16 -12.74 -4.15
C SER A 120 -6.64 -12.71 -4.39
N LEU A 121 -5.89 -13.52 -3.66
CA LEU A 121 -4.42 -13.62 -3.76
C LEU A 121 -3.95 -15.01 -4.08
#